data_be1b7e77945272e6b9d700e123a2d86c
#
_entry.id   be1b7e77945272e6b9d700e123a2d86c
#
_cell.length_a   1.000
_cell.length_b   1.000
_cell.length_c   1.000
_cell.angle_alpha   90.00
_cell.angle_beta   90.00
_cell.angle_gamma   90.00
#
_symmetry.space_group_name_H-M   'P 1'
#
loop_
_entity.id
_entity.type
_entity.pdbx_description
1 polymer ?
#
loop_
_entity_poly.entity_id
_entity_poly.type
_entity_poly.pdbx_seq_one_letter_code
_entity_poly.pdbx_strand_id
1 'polypeptide(L)'
;MGKFDGILLCTDLDDTLLTTDKRVSDENSKAIEYFKSEGGLFTFATGRVPQGAKLMLNYVHPNAPMVCFNGAAIYDFNDEKLLWASTLDKGALKCVEYMDKMFDFVGIEVCTSDKIYFCKVNQKVREHQVLEDLPDNFLDYHDIKEDWVKVLFM
;
A
#
# COMPACT_ATOMS: atom_id res chain seq x y z
N MET A 1 -18.51 -22.41 17.24
CA MET A 1 -18.75 -21.05 16.78
C MET A 1 -17.91 -20.15 17.66
N GLY A 2 -16.94 -19.48 17.10
CA GLY A 2 -16.03 -18.60 17.84
C GLY A 2 -16.73 -17.32 18.27
N LYS A 3 -16.17 -16.61 19.25
CA LYS A 3 -16.74 -15.37 19.79
C LYS A 3 -16.88 -14.26 18.74
N PHE A 4 -16.04 -14.28 17.71
CA PHE A 4 -15.97 -13.25 16.67
C PHE A 4 -16.33 -13.76 15.28
N ASP A 5 -17.00 -14.90 15.18
CA ASP A 5 -17.49 -15.43 13.91
C ASP A 5 -18.33 -14.41 13.15
N GLY A 6 -18.00 -14.17 11.87
CA GLY A 6 -18.70 -13.21 11.01
C GLY A 6 -18.33 -11.74 11.21
N ILE A 7 -17.32 -11.44 12.06
CA ILE A 7 -16.82 -10.08 12.26
C ILE A 7 -15.53 -9.89 11.46
N LEU A 8 -15.48 -8.83 10.64
CA LEU A 8 -14.28 -8.35 9.96
C LEU A 8 -13.75 -7.12 10.69
N LEU A 9 -12.52 -7.21 11.20
CA LEU A 9 -11.75 -6.08 11.72
C LEU A 9 -10.78 -5.60 10.63
N CYS A 10 -10.98 -4.38 10.18
CA CYS A 10 -10.14 -3.72 9.18
C CYS A 10 -9.45 -2.51 9.82
N THR A 11 -8.13 -2.41 9.75
CA THR A 11 -7.38 -1.30 10.34
C THR A 11 -6.45 -0.63 9.33
N ASP A 12 -6.27 0.67 9.48
CA ASP A 12 -5.16 1.36 8.81
C ASP A 12 -3.84 1.02 9.49
N LEU A 13 -2.74 1.25 8.81
CA LEU A 13 -1.38 0.98 9.26
C LEU A 13 -0.76 2.21 9.92
N ASP A 14 -0.47 3.23 9.13
CA ASP A 14 0.29 4.40 9.58
C ASP A 14 -0.54 5.27 10.53
N ASP A 15 0.08 5.64 11.66
CA ASP A 15 -0.54 6.43 12.73
C ASP A 15 -1.83 5.83 13.34
N THR A 16 -2.10 4.53 13.09
CA THR A 16 -3.25 3.79 13.63
C THR A 16 -2.80 2.49 14.30
N LEU A 17 -2.45 1.45 13.52
CA LEU A 17 -1.95 0.18 14.07
C LEU A 17 -0.46 0.27 14.44
N LEU A 18 0.30 1.04 13.66
CA LEU A 18 1.74 1.17 13.82
C LEU A 18 2.10 2.18 14.90
N THR A 19 3.06 1.81 15.72
CA THR A 19 3.75 2.73 16.64
C THR A 19 4.61 3.73 15.86
N THR A 20 5.15 4.73 16.55
CA THR A 20 6.08 5.72 15.96
C THR A 20 7.31 5.05 15.31
N ASP A 21 7.74 3.89 15.86
CA ASP A 21 8.85 3.09 15.32
C ASP A 21 8.44 2.19 14.15
N LYS A 22 7.23 2.41 13.60
CA LYS A 22 6.66 1.64 12.48
C LYS A 22 6.57 0.12 12.76
N ARG A 23 6.22 -0.24 13.99
CA ARG A 23 5.99 -1.61 14.44
C ARG A 23 4.57 -1.79 14.96
N VAL A 24 4.08 -3.01 14.93
CA VAL A 24 2.87 -3.39 15.69
C VAL A 24 3.30 -3.73 17.12
N SER A 25 2.62 -3.18 18.13
CA SER A 25 2.94 -3.51 19.53
C SER A 25 2.62 -4.97 19.86
N ASP A 26 3.30 -5.53 20.83
CA ASP A 26 3.07 -6.91 21.29
C ASP A 26 1.63 -7.10 21.79
N GLU A 27 1.05 -6.08 22.42
CA GLU A 27 -0.33 -6.08 22.90
C GLU A 27 -1.31 -6.18 21.73
N ASN A 28 -1.11 -5.34 20.69
CA ASN A 28 -1.95 -5.35 19.49
C ASN A 28 -1.80 -6.67 18.73
N SER A 29 -0.58 -7.18 18.58
CA SER A 29 -0.34 -8.47 17.92
C SER A 29 -1.06 -9.61 18.64
N LYS A 30 -0.96 -9.69 19.97
CA LYS A 30 -1.67 -10.70 20.78
C LYS A 30 -3.19 -10.56 20.71
N ALA A 31 -3.70 -9.33 20.74
CA ALA A 31 -5.13 -9.07 20.65
C ALA A 31 -5.70 -9.49 19.29
N ILE A 32 -4.97 -9.22 18.19
CA ILE A 32 -5.34 -9.61 16.84
C ILE A 32 -5.32 -11.15 16.71
N GLU A 33 -4.26 -11.82 17.21
CA GLU A 33 -4.20 -13.27 17.16
C GLU A 33 -5.32 -13.93 18.00
N TYR A 34 -5.66 -13.36 19.17
CA TYR A 34 -6.82 -13.80 19.93
C TYR A 34 -8.12 -13.61 19.15
N PHE A 35 -8.32 -12.44 18.53
CA PHE A 35 -9.49 -12.15 17.70
C PHE A 35 -9.65 -13.17 16.56
N LYS A 36 -8.56 -13.48 15.84
CA LYS A 36 -8.53 -14.48 14.77
C LYS A 36 -8.81 -15.89 15.28
N SER A 37 -8.22 -16.27 16.43
CA SER A 37 -8.42 -17.59 17.03
C SER A 37 -9.87 -17.86 17.46
N GLU A 38 -10.64 -16.79 17.73
CA GLU A 38 -12.05 -16.83 18.06
C GLU A 38 -12.96 -16.63 16.83
N GLY A 39 -12.46 -16.85 15.61
CA GLY A 39 -13.22 -16.85 14.36
C GLY A 39 -13.34 -15.50 13.67
N GLY A 40 -12.69 -14.45 14.17
CA GLY A 40 -12.67 -13.13 13.55
C GLY A 40 -11.82 -13.10 12.27
N LEU A 41 -12.24 -12.27 11.32
CA LEU A 41 -11.46 -11.93 10.13
C LEU A 41 -10.72 -10.61 10.35
N PHE A 42 -9.42 -10.59 10.09
CA PHE A 42 -8.57 -9.42 10.27
C PHE A 42 -7.85 -9.05 8.97
N THR A 43 -7.83 -7.75 8.65
CA THR A 43 -7.09 -7.25 7.49
C THR A 43 -6.66 -5.79 7.65
N PHE A 44 -5.90 -5.31 6.66
CA PHE A 44 -5.45 -3.92 6.53
C PHE A 44 -6.28 -3.15 5.51
N ALA A 45 -6.44 -1.83 5.75
CA ALA A 45 -6.90 -0.86 4.75
C ALA A 45 -5.91 0.31 4.76
N THR A 46 -5.05 0.39 3.75
CA THR A 46 -3.90 1.29 3.75
C THR A 46 -3.67 1.99 2.42
N GLY A 47 -2.96 3.12 2.47
CA GLY A 47 -2.44 3.77 1.27
C GLY A 47 -1.26 3.06 0.62
N ARG A 48 -0.61 2.15 1.35
CA ARG A 48 0.59 1.45 0.89
C ARG A 48 0.28 0.53 -0.29
N VAL A 49 1.34 0.28 -1.09
CA VAL A 49 1.37 -0.80 -2.06
C VAL A 49 1.54 -2.16 -1.36
N PRO A 50 1.17 -3.29 -1.97
CA PRO A 50 1.34 -4.61 -1.34
C PRO A 50 2.76 -4.88 -0.87
N GLN A 51 3.79 -4.46 -1.63
CA GLN A 51 5.19 -4.62 -1.24
C GLN A 51 5.51 -3.87 0.06
N GLY A 52 5.09 -2.59 0.17
CA GLY A 52 5.33 -1.78 1.37
C GLY A 52 4.57 -2.29 2.61
N ALA A 53 3.46 -3.01 2.41
CA ALA A 53 2.73 -3.65 3.49
C ALA A 53 3.31 -5.01 3.92
N LYS A 54 4.15 -5.67 3.11
CA LYS A 54 4.77 -6.98 3.44
C LYS A 54 5.57 -6.95 4.74
N LEU A 55 6.20 -5.83 5.07
CA LEU A 55 6.95 -5.69 6.32
C LEU A 55 6.07 -5.96 7.57
N MET A 56 4.77 -5.71 7.47
CA MET A 56 3.83 -5.92 8.58
C MET A 56 3.57 -7.39 8.86
N LEU A 57 3.77 -8.27 7.89
CA LEU A 57 3.61 -9.71 8.05
C LEU A 57 4.59 -10.30 9.09
N ASN A 58 5.68 -9.61 9.39
CA ASN A 58 6.60 -9.98 10.48
C ASN A 58 5.95 -9.87 11.88
N TYR A 59 4.86 -9.12 12.00
CA TYR A 59 4.17 -8.86 13.27
C TYR A 59 2.79 -9.51 13.31
N VAL A 60 2.02 -9.33 12.22
CA VAL A 60 0.63 -9.79 12.15
C VAL A 60 0.31 -10.21 10.71
N HIS A 61 -0.25 -11.42 10.57
CA HIS A 61 -0.74 -11.92 9.29
C HIS A 61 -2.26 -11.68 9.15
N PRO A 62 -2.73 -10.96 8.13
CA PRO A 62 -4.15 -10.88 7.83
C PRO A 62 -4.67 -12.28 7.39
N ASN A 63 -5.92 -12.59 7.76
CA ASN A 63 -6.63 -13.77 7.30
C ASN A 63 -7.83 -13.43 6.39
N ALA A 64 -7.83 -12.20 5.88
CA ALA A 64 -8.73 -11.71 4.85
C ALA A 64 -7.96 -10.79 3.88
N PRO A 65 -8.43 -10.61 2.62
CA PRO A 65 -7.77 -9.75 1.65
C PRO A 65 -7.63 -8.31 2.13
N MET A 66 -6.48 -7.69 1.82
CA MET A 66 -6.14 -6.31 2.17
C MET A 66 -6.72 -5.33 1.16
N VAL A 67 -7.22 -4.19 1.65
CA VAL A 67 -7.48 -3.01 0.83
C VAL A 67 -6.22 -2.16 0.77
N CYS A 68 -5.72 -1.88 -0.42
CA CYS A 68 -4.46 -1.15 -0.65
C CYS A 68 -4.63 -0.01 -1.67
N PHE A 69 -3.56 0.77 -1.92
CA PHE A 69 -3.57 1.94 -2.83
C PHE A 69 -4.69 2.94 -2.49
N ASN A 70 -4.96 3.21 -1.19
CA ASN A 70 -6.07 4.08 -0.75
C ASN A 70 -7.47 3.62 -1.21
N GLY A 71 -7.70 2.31 -1.33
CA GLY A 71 -8.96 1.74 -1.78
C GLY A 71 -9.02 1.40 -3.27
N ALA A 72 -7.96 1.66 -4.03
CA ALA A 72 -7.95 1.40 -5.47
C ALA A 72 -7.63 -0.06 -5.82
N ALA A 73 -7.25 -0.91 -4.85
CA ALA A 73 -7.02 -2.32 -5.11
C ALA A 73 -7.29 -3.20 -3.88
N ILE A 74 -7.54 -4.49 -4.15
CA ILE A 74 -7.69 -5.55 -3.15
C ILE A 74 -6.64 -6.63 -3.44
N TYR A 75 -5.83 -6.95 -2.44
CA TYR A 75 -4.73 -7.91 -2.54
C TYR A 75 -4.85 -9.00 -1.45
N ASP A 76 -4.68 -10.25 -1.84
CA ASP A 76 -4.62 -11.38 -0.91
C ASP A 76 -3.17 -11.81 -0.68
N PHE A 77 -2.73 -11.72 0.57
CA PHE A 77 -1.38 -12.13 0.96
C PHE A 77 -1.21 -13.65 1.04
N ASN A 78 -2.30 -14.41 1.26
CA ASN A 78 -2.21 -15.86 1.35
C ASN A 78 -2.00 -16.49 -0.03
N ASP A 79 -2.69 -15.95 -1.04
CA ASP A 79 -2.56 -16.39 -2.43
C ASP A 79 -1.53 -15.57 -3.22
N GLU A 80 -0.92 -14.55 -2.60
CA GLU A 80 -0.04 -13.55 -3.23
C GLU A 80 -0.64 -12.97 -4.53
N LYS A 81 -1.92 -12.64 -4.49
CA LYS A 81 -2.71 -12.33 -5.68
C LYS A 81 -3.47 -11.03 -5.54
N LEU A 82 -3.40 -10.22 -6.62
CA LEU A 82 -4.30 -9.09 -6.79
C LEU A 82 -5.69 -9.63 -7.19
N LEU A 83 -6.70 -9.34 -6.35
CA LEU A 83 -8.07 -9.79 -6.60
C LEU A 83 -8.86 -8.79 -7.44
N TRP A 84 -8.56 -7.51 -7.26
CA TRP A 84 -9.23 -6.43 -7.97
C TRP A 84 -8.36 -5.16 -7.95
N ALA A 85 -8.43 -4.36 -9.01
CA ALA A 85 -7.87 -3.02 -9.07
C ALA A 85 -8.72 -2.11 -9.95
N SER A 86 -8.83 -0.84 -9.54
CA SER A 86 -9.34 0.25 -10.36
C SER A 86 -8.16 1.04 -10.91
N THR A 87 -8.12 1.23 -12.21
CA THR A 87 -7.05 1.97 -12.85
C THR A 87 -7.45 3.41 -13.16
N LEU A 88 -6.47 4.29 -13.22
CA LEU A 88 -6.65 5.67 -13.63
C LEU A 88 -6.96 5.73 -15.13
N ASP A 89 -7.75 6.71 -15.54
CA ASP A 89 -8.01 6.93 -16.96
C ASP A 89 -6.80 7.56 -17.67
N LYS A 90 -6.86 7.63 -19.00
CA LYS A 90 -5.79 8.19 -19.83
C LYS A 90 -5.52 9.69 -19.60
N GLY A 91 -6.38 10.38 -18.88
CA GLY A 91 -6.18 11.76 -18.47
C GLY A 91 -5.12 11.91 -17.38
N ALA A 92 -4.83 10.84 -16.63
CA ALA A 92 -3.81 10.83 -15.59
C ALA A 92 -2.41 11.25 -16.11
N LEU A 93 -2.01 10.77 -17.30
CA LEU A 93 -0.75 11.17 -17.92
C LEU A 93 -0.67 12.69 -18.12
N LYS A 94 -1.72 13.31 -18.64
CA LYS A 94 -1.74 14.77 -18.84
C LYS A 94 -1.66 15.54 -17.53
N CYS A 95 -2.26 15.01 -16.46
CA CYS A 95 -2.16 15.59 -15.13
C CYS A 95 -0.71 15.53 -14.62
N VAL A 96 -0.03 14.40 -14.79
CA VAL A 96 1.38 14.22 -14.40
C VAL A 96 2.28 15.16 -15.20
N GLU A 97 2.13 15.23 -16.53
CA GLU A 97 2.87 16.18 -17.40
C GLU A 97 2.68 17.63 -16.95
N TYR A 98 1.45 18.02 -16.60
CA TYR A 98 1.16 19.36 -16.09
C TYR A 98 1.87 19.63 -14.76
N MET A 99 1.79 18.71 -13.80
CA MET A 99 2.43 18.84 -12.49
C MET A 99 3.95 18.89 -12.61
N ASP A 100 4.53 18.04 -13.44
CA ASP A 100 5.98 17.99 -13.68
C ASP A 100 6.50 19.30 -14.30
N LYS A 101 5.76 19.85 -15.25
CA LYS A 101 6.10 21.12 -15.90
C LYS A 101 5.95 22.32 -14.99
N MET A 102 4.95 22.32 -14.11
CA MET A 102 4.63 23.48 -13.26
C MET A 102 5.47 23.53 -11.99
N PHE A 103 6.01 22.38 -11.52
CA PHE A 103 6.67 22.26 -10.23
C PHE A 103 7.96 21.47 -10.35
N ASP A 104 9.08 22.15 -10.58
CA ASP A 104 10.40 21.50 -10.73
C ASP A 104 10.83 20.70 -9.50
N PHE A 105 10.35 21.07 -8.30
CA PHE A 105 10.72 20.44 -7.04
C PHE A 105 9.88 19.18 -6.72
N VAL A 106 8.81 18.93 -7.44
CA VAL A 106 7.90 17.81 -7.17
C VAL A 106 8.56 16.49 -7.56
N GLY A 107 8.55 15.52 -6.63
CA GLY A 107 8.83 14.12 -6.93
C GLY A 107 7.58 13.42 -7.46
N ILE A 108 7.76 12.44 -8.34
CA ILE A 108 6.66 11.74 -9.00
C ILE A 108 6.89 10.23 -8.89
N GLU A 109 5.90 9.55 -8.32
CA GLU A 109 5.82 8.10 -8.30
C GLU A 109 4.54 7.62 -8.99
N VAL A 110 4.66 6.59 -9.80
CA VAL A 110 3.55 5.94 -10.48
C VAL A 110 3.44 4.49 -10.01
N CYS A 111 2.29 4.12 -9.51
CA CYS A 111 2.00 2.77 -9.09
C CYS A 111 1.13 2.06 -10.15
N THR A 112 1.56 0.91 -10.57
CA THR A 112 0.77 -0.07 -11.33
C THR A 112 0.22 -1.15 -10.38
N SER A 113 -0.48 -2.14 -10.87
CA SER A 113 -1.04 -3.21 -10.05
C SER A 113 0.03 -4.05 -9.32
N ASP A 114 1.25 -4.11 -9.83
CA ASP A 114 2.33 -4.97 -9.35
C ASP A 114 3.64 -4.25 -9.01
N LYS A 115 3.79 -2.97 -9.42
CA LYS A 115 5.03 -2.21 -9.25
C LYS A 115 4.77 -0.77 -8.85
N ILE A 116 5.79 -0.18 -8.23
CA ILE A 116 5.92 1.26 -8.07
C ILE A 116 7.12 1.72 -8.89
N TYR A 117 6.96 2.80 -9.66
CA TYR A 117 8.01 3.43 -10.46
C TYR A 117 8.35 4.80 -9.91
N PHE A 118 9.63 5.06 -9.70
CA PHE A 118 10.17 6.36 -9.30
C PHE A 118 10.50 7.17 -10.55
N CYS A 119 9.57 8.02 -10.99
CA CYS A 119 9.65 8.70 -12.27
C CYS A 119 10.43 10.01 -12.18
N LYS A 120 10.25 10.79 -11.11
CA LYS A 120 11.03 11.98 -10.80
C LYS A 120 11.41 11.96 -9.33
N VAL A 121 12.71 11.90 -9.05
CA VAL A 121 13.20 11.64 -7.71
C VAL A 121 13.66 12.93 -7.04
N ASN A 122 13.07 13.21 -5.87
CA ASN A 122 13.53 14.22 -4.92
C ASN A 122 13.82 13.55 -3.55
N GLN A 123 14.12 14.36 -2.54
CA GLN A 123 14.40 13.85 -1.20
C GLN A 123 13.20 13.08 -0.61
N LYS A 124 11.96 13.55 -0.82
CA LYS A 124 10.76 12.92 -0.27
C LYS A 124 10.49 11.55 -0.90
N VAL A 125 10.68 11.41 -2.20
CA VAL A 125 10.61 10.12 -2.90
C VAL A 125 11.63 9.13 -2.33
N ARG A 126 12.87 9.58 -2.05
CA ARG A 126 13.89 8.73 -1.42
C ARG A 126 13.52 8.31 0.01
N GLU A 127 13.01 9.25 0.81
CA GLU A 127 12.53 8.96 2.16
C GLU A 127 11.39 7.92 2.13
N HIS A 128 10.44 8.06 1.21
CA HIS A 128 9.34 7.11 1.03
C HIS A 128 9.82 5.73 0.59
N GLN A 129 10.72 5.67 -0.41
CA GLN A 129 11.32 4.43 -0.88
C GLN A 129 11.98 3.64 0.26
N VAL A 130 12.77 4.32 1.09
CA VAL A 130 13.45 3.70 2.24
C VAL A 130 12.45 3.28 3.31
N LEU A 131 11.44 4.11 3.60
CA LEU A 131 10.44 3.84 4.64
C LEU A 131 9.63 2.57 4.36
N GLU A 132 9.28 2.33 3.10
CA GLU A 132 8.48 1.18 2.67
C GLU A 132 9.33 0.02 2.11
N ASP A 133 10.66 0.11 2.17
CA ASP A 133 11.61 -0.89 1.63
C ASP A 133 11.28 -1.28 0.18
N LEU A 134 11.10 -0.25 -0.66
CA LEU A 134 10.69 -0.44 -2.05
C LEU A 134 11.90 -0.64 -2.98
N PRO A 135 11.79 -1.52 -3.98
CA PRO A 135 12.87 -1.81 -4.92
C PRO A 135 13.18 -0.63 -5.85
N ASP A 136 14.39 -0.59 -6.39
CA ASP A 136 14.88 0.43 -7.32
C ASP A 136 14.25 0.28 -8.72
N ASN A 137 13.04 0.79 -8.89
CA ASN A 137 12.34 0.82 -10.19
C ASN A 137 12.32 2.26 -10.73
N PHE A 138 13.39 2.68 -11.39
CA PHE A 138 13.46 4.03 -11.99
C PHE A 138 13.06 3.95 -13.46
N LEU A 139 12.02 4.70 -13.85
CA LEU A 139 11.51 4.75 -15.22
C LEU A 139 10.81 6.08 -15.47
N ASP A 140 10.97 6.64 -16.66
CA ASP A 140 10.17 7.81 -17.06
C ASP A 140 8.69 7.42 -17.18
N TYR A 141 7.79 8.28 -16.69
CA TYR A 141 6.35 7.96 -16.68
C TYR A 141 5.76 7.80 -18.09
N HIS A 142 6.38 8.35 -19.15
CA HIS A 142 5.97 8.11 -20.53
C HIS A 142 6.30 6.69 -21.02
N ASP A 143 7.25 6.02 -20.36
CA ASP A 143 7.69 4.68 -20.75
C ASP A 143 6.94 3.56 -20.03
N ILE A 144 6.13 3.88 -19.00
CA ILE A 144 5.30 2.93 -18.29
C ILE A 144 4.15 2.50 -19.21
N LYS A 145 4.09 1.19 -19.53
CA LYS A 145 3.10 0.62 -20.46
C LYS A 145 1.89 0.01 -19.75
N GLU A 146 2.05 -0.32 -18.47
CA GLU A 146 1.01 -0.88 -17.63
C GLU A 146 -0.02 0.19 -17.25
N ASP A 147 -1.24 -0.23 -16.93
CA ASP A 147 -2.27 0.66 -16.42
C ASP A 147 -1.89 1.17 -15.02
N TRP A 148 -2.07 2.47 -14.82
CA TRP A 148 -1.75 3.14 -13.57
C TRP A 148 -2.89 2.98 -12.55
N VAL A 149 -2.56 2.62 -11.33
CA VAL A 149 -3.53 2.49 -10.22
C VAL A 149 -3.50 3.75 -9.35
N LYS A 150 -2.30 4.31 -9.13
CA LYS A 150 -2.11 5.48 -8.26
C LYS A 150 -0.92 6.31 -8.75
N VAL A 151 -1.00 7.61 -8.55
CA VAL A 151 0.14 8.54 -8.70
C VAL A 151 0.33 9.29 -7.39
N LEU A 152 1.59 9.47 -6.98
CA LEU A 152 1.96 10.30 -5.84
C LEU A 152 2.82 11.46 -6.33
N PHE A 153 2.53 12.62 -5.77
CA PHE A 153 3.34 13.84 -5.91
C PHE A 153 3.89 14.22 -4.54
N MET A 154 5.23 14.40 -4.44
CA MET A 154 5.94 14.62 -3.18
C MET A 154 6.90 15.79 -3.21
#